data_894890daa77bfef2c7f792c13ce35f58
#
_entry.id   894890daa77bfef2c7f792c13ce35f58
#
_cell.length_a   1.000
_cell.length_b   1.000
_cell.length_c   1.000
_cell.angle_alpha   90.00
_cell.angle_beta   90.00
_cell.angle_gamma   90.00
#
_symmetry.space_group_name_H-M   'P 1'
#
loop_
_entity.id
_entity.type
_entity.pdbx_description
1 polymer ?
#
loop_
_entity_poly.entity_id
_entity_poly.type
_entity_poly.pdbx_seq_one_letter_code
_entity_poly.pdbx_strand_id
1 'polypeptide(L)'
;MDAIPKELDSTGFKLTDQGVELVKRENPRNKNTAVDLLLNRNIKEYGASVLSAALQGSTSTLSGRFLLQVTNVTNVSAPSINQSSGQNPRMLKIKFTDGVSSIYGIEYEPLQQLSLNTAPGTKVLLTNPELFNGYLLLRPSCIKVLGGVVPEMYELWKAQEVMGMKNRFRATIRNVESHPPKFISFEEFVKLKKRGIAPKTIQEEPKPVPVQSETKKIEDLDLKEIEGRRK
;
A
#
# COMPACT_ATOMS: atom_id res chain seq x y z
N MET A 1 -7.44 34.61 -13.65
CA MET A 1 -6.50 33.50 -13.27
C MET A 1 -7.19 32.27 -12.67
N ASP A 2 -8.51 32.23 -12.55
CA ASP A 2 -9.23 31.09 -11.95
C ASP A 2 -9.75 30.06 -12.97
N ALA A 3 -9.34 30.16 -14.23
CA ALA A 3 -9.79 29.23 -15.28
C ALA A 3 -9.20 27.82 -15.12
N ILE A 4 -7.91 27.72 -14.86
CA ILE A 4 -7.19 26.43 -14.77
C ILE A 4 -7.73 25.53 -13.64
N PRO A 5 -7.92 26.01 -12.40
CA PRO A 5 -8.51 25.20 -11.33
C PRO A 5 -9.91 24.67 -11.66
N LYS A 6 -10.76 25.48 -12.30
CA LYS A 6 -12.10 25.05 -12.73
C LYS A 6 -12.06 23.99 -13.82
N GLU A 7 -11.13 24.11 -14.77
CA GLU A 7 -10.92 23.09 -15.80
C GLU A 7 -10.38 21.78 -15.23
N LEU A 8 -9.52 21.83 -14.21
CA LEU A 8 -9.03 20.67 -13.49
C LEU A 8 -10.18 19.95 -12.76
N ASP A 9 -11.04 20.72 -12.09
CA ASP A 9 -12.21 20.18 -11.40
C ASP A 9 -13.13 19.38 -12.34
N SER A 10 -13.38 19.90 -13.53
CA SER A 10 -14.21 19.23 -14.55
C SER A 10 -13.61 17.89 -15.03
N THR A 11 -12.32 17.70 -14.90
CA THR A 11 -11.61 16.47 -15.30
C THR A 11 -11.42 15.46 -14.16
N GLY A 12 -11.90 15.80 -12.96
CA GLY A 12 -11.85 14.92 -11.80
C GLY A 12 -10.75 15.24 -10.80
N PHE A 13 -9.97 16.29 -11.03
CA PHE A 13 -8.98 16.82 -10.08
C PHE A 13 -9.67 17.72 -9.06
N LYS A 14 -10.17 17.12 -8.00
CA LYS A 14 -10.75 17.87 -6.88
C LYS A 14 -9.63 18.39 -5.98
N LEU A 15 -9.48 19.72 -5.94
CA LEU A 15 -8.42 20.39 -5.20
C LEU A 15 -8.96 20.98 -3.90
N THR A 16 -8.12 20.96 -2.86
CA THR A 16 -8.32 21.79 -1.66
C THR A 16 -7.94 23.24 -1.95
N ASP A 17 -8.28 24.15 -1.04
CA ASP A 17 -7.86 25.56 -1.14
C ASP A 17 -6.33 25.66 -1.22
N GLN A 18 -5.61 24.85 -0.45
CA GLN A 18 -4.14 24.74 -0.51
C GLN A 18 -3.67 24.25 -1.89
N GLY A 19 -4.37 23.30 -2.48
CA GLY A 19 -4.08 22.81 -3.83
C GLY A 19 -4.29 23.88 -4.90
N VAL A 20 -5.33 24.69 -4.77
CA VAL A 20 -5.58 25.83 -5.65
C VAL A 20 -4.49 26.91 -5.51
N GLU A 21 -4.07 27.22 -4.28
CA GLU A 21 -2.97 28.15 -4.04
C GLU A 21 -1.64 27.63 -4.60
N LEU A 22 -1.38 26.32 -4.47
CA LEU A 22 -0.20 25.68 -5.05
C LEU A 22 -0.17 25.86 -6.57
N VAL A 23 -1.28 25.59 -7.26
CA VAL A 23 -1.38 25.80 -8.72
C VAL A 23 -1.21 27.28 -9.09
N LYS A 24 -1.79 28.20 -8.32
CA LYS A 24 -1.63 29.66 -8.54
C LYS A 24 -0.18 30.12 -8.35
N ARG A 25 0.51 29.61 -7.34
CA ARG A 25 1.91 29.94 -7.04
C ARG A 25 2.87 29.49 -8.14
N GLU A 26 2.70 28.26 -8.62
CA GLU A 26 3.54 27.70 -9.69
C GLU A 26 3.20 28.28 -11.08
N ASN A 27 2.04 28.95 -11.20
CA ASN A 27 1.58 29.66 -12.39
C ASN A 27 1.78 28.90 -13.71
N PRO A 28 1.23 27.68 -13.85
CA PRO A 28 1.40 26.89 -15.05
C PRO A 28 0.81 27.59 -16.27
N ARG A 29 1.52 27.56 -17.40
CA ARG A 29 1.08 28.21 -18.64
C ARG A 29 -0.19 27.60 -19.22
N ASN A 30 -0.36 26.29 -19.07
CA ASN A 30 -1.44 25.51 -19.65
C ASN A 30 -1.96 24.49 -18.65
N LYS A 31 -3.19 23.99 -18.89
CA LYS A 31 -3.80 22.89 -18.13
C LYS A 31 -2.89 21.65 -18.07
N ASN A 32 -2.27 21.27 -19.19
CA ASN A 32 -1.40 20.06 -19.23
C ASN A 32 -0.20 20.21 -18.29
N THR A 33 0.42 21.39 -18.26
CA THR A 33 1.53 21.68 -17.34
C THR A 33 1.07 21.65 -15.88
N ALA A 34 -0.15 22.10 -15.60
CA ALA A 34 -0.75 22.00 -14.27
C ALA A 34 -1.01 20.53 -13.87
N VAL A 35 -1.50 19.72 -14.80
CA VAL A 35 -1.69 18.29 -14.59
C VAL A 35 -0.36 17.60 -14.30
N ASP A 36 0.67 17.84 -15.12
CA ASP A 36 2.00 17.26 -14.95
C ASP A 36 2.63 17.62 -13.58
N LEU A 37 2.43 18.85 -13.16
CA LEU A 37 2.85 19.30 -11.82
C LEU A 37 2.15 18.52 -10.72
N LEU A 38 0.84 18.35 -10.79
CA LEU A 38 0.05 17.65 -9.77
C LEU A 38 0.31 16.14 -9.78
N LEU A 39 0.58 15.55 -10.96
CA LEU A 39 0.91 14.13 -11.07
C LEU A 39 2.19 13.75 -10.31
N ASN A 40 3.17 14.65 -10.27
CA ASN A 40 4.47 14.41 -9.63
C ASN A 40 4.54 14.87 -8.16
N ARG A 41 3.42 15.35 -7.61
CA ARG A 41 3.30 15.71 -6.20
C ARG A 41 2.44 14.71 -5.42
N ASN A 42 2.61 14.69 -4.11
CA ASN A 42 1.79 13.85 -3.26
C ASN A 42 0.35 14.40 -3.22
N ILE A 43 -0.64 13.54 -3.47
CA ILE A 43 -2.04 13.94 -3.47
C ILE A 43 -2.48 14.52 -2.10
N LYS A 44 -1.80 14.18 -1.02
CA LYS A 44 -2.06 14.74 0.32
C LYS A 44 -1.88 16.25 0.40
N GLU A 45 -1.08 16.83 -0.50
CA GLU A 45 -0.79 18.27 -0.51
C GLU A 45 -1.89 19.08 -1.18
N TYR A 46 -2.67 18.47 -2.07
CA TYR A 46 -3.61 19.20 -2.90
C TYR A 46 -5.00 18.55 -3.05
N GLY A 47 -5.12 17.25 -2.72
CA GLY A 47 -6.34 16.49 -2.96
C GLY A 47 -7.44 16.78 -1.95
N ALA A 48 -8.67 16.96 -2.44
CA ALA A 48 -9.84 17.05 -1.60
C ALA A 48 -10.37 15.66 -1.20
N SER A 49 -11.02 15.59 -0.05
CA SER A 49 -11.63 14.34 0.46
C SER A 49 -12.88 13.98 -0.36
N VAL A 50 -12.70 13.27 -1.46
CA VAL A 50 -13.77 12.85 -2.36
C VAL A 50 -14.33 11.48 -2.01
N LEU A 51 -13.51 10.58 -1.45
CA LEU A 51 -13.91 9.22 -1.12
C LEU A 51 -14.88 9.18 0.05
N SER A 52 -14.66 9.93 1.11
CA SER A 52 -15.54 9.93 2.29
C SER A 52 -16.93 10.39 1.95
N ALA A 53 -17.07 11.44 1.14
CA ALA A 53 -18.38 11.94 0.67
C ALA A 53 -19.09 10.92 -0.25
N ALA A 54 -18.33 10.31 -1.17
CA ALA A 54 -18.88 9.34 -2.10
C ALA A 54 -19.30 8.02 -1.42
N LEU A 55 -18.56 7.57 -0.42
CA LEU A 55 -18.86 6.34 0.32
C LEU A 55 -20.08 6.46 1.23
N GLN A 56 -20.37 7.65 1.77
CA GLN A 56 -21.54 7.87 2.61
C GLN A 56 -22.86 7.80 1.84
N GLY A 57 -22.86 8.12 0.55
CA GLY A 57 -24.07 8.17 -0.28
C GLY A 57 -24.29 6.95 -1.19
N SER A 58 -23.36 6.01 -1.25
CA SER A 58 -23.39 4.97 -2.27
C SER A 58 -23.53 3.57 -1.71
N THR A 59 -24.41 2.81 -2.33
CA THR A 59 -24.62 1.39 -2.02
C THR A 59 -23.88 0.44 -2.96
N SER A 60 -23.74 0.77 -4.23
CA SER A 60 -23.16 -0.16 -5.22
C SER A 60 -22.27 0.48 -6.29
N THR A 61 -22.45 1.76 -6.61
CA THR A 61 -21.67 2.43 -7.65
C THR A 61 -21.36 3.86 -7.23
N LEU A 62 -20.08 4.23 -7.30
CA LEU A 62 -19.65 5.62 -7.06
C LEU A 62 -19.79 6.41 -8.35
N SER A 63 -20.80 7.31 -8.43
CA SER A 63 -21.01 8.13 -9.60
C SER A 63 -20.00 9.29 -9.67
N GLY A 64 -19.31 9.45 -10.78
CA GLY A 64 -18.38 10.54 -11.04
C GLY A 64 -16.96 10.11 -11.40
N ARG A 65 -16.08 11.11 -11.39
CA ARG A 65 -14.64 10.92 -11.67
C ARG A 65 -13.85 11.19 -10.41
N PHE A 66 -12.94 10.26 -10.07
CA PHE A 66 -12.15 10.31 -8.86
C PHE A 66 -10.68 10.19 -9.21
N LEU A 67 -9.91 11.24 -8.97
CA LEU A 67 -8.46 11.18 -9.01
C LEU A 67 -7.97 10.54 -7.71
N LEU A 68 -7.28 9.42 -7.81
CA LEU A 68 -6.73 8.72 -6.67
C LEU A 68 -5.23 8.44 -6.89
N GLN A 69 -4.51 8.30 -5.79
CA GLN A 69 -3.10 7.92 -5.79
C GLN A 69 -2.94 6.48 -5.32
N VAL A 70 -2.16 5.71 -6.06
CA VAL A 70 -1.76 4.35 -5.66
C VAL A 70 -0.76 4.45 -4.51
N THR A 71 -1.02 3.72 -3.43
CA THR A 71 -0.10 3.64 -2.28
C THR A 71 0.55 2.26 -2.15
N ASN A 72 -0.16 1.21 -2.54
CA ASN A 72 0.37 -0.15 -2.49
C ASN A 72 -0.35 -1.06 -3.50
N VAL A 73 0.38 -2.03 -4.04
CA VAL A 73 -0.15 -3.08 -4.93
C VAL A 73 0.33 -4.43 -4.42
N THR A 74 -0.58 -5.38 -4.29
CA THR A 74 -0.29 -6.75 -3.84
C THR A 74 -1.06 -7.75 -4.69
N ASN A 75 -0.50 -8.94 -4.92
CA ASN A 75 -1.19 -10.05 -5.56
C ASN A 75 -1.86 -10.92 -4.48
N VAL A 76 -3.18 -10.88 -4.38
CA VAL A 76 -3.93 -11.63 -3.36
C VAL A 76 -4.21 -13.08 -3.74
N SER A 77 -4.01 -13.46 -5.01
CA SER A 77 -4.06 -14.87 -5.43
C SER A 77 -2.83 -15.66 -5.00
N ALA A 78 -1.72 -14.99 -4.71
CA ALA A 78 -0.52 -15.64 -4.22
C ALA A 78 -0.54 -15.80 -2.70
N PRO A 79 0.09 -16.86 -2.15
CA PRO A 79 0.30 -16.99 -0.72
C PRO A 79 0.97 -15.74 -0.15
N SER A 80 0.68 -15.41 1.09
CA SER A 80 1.15 -14.17 1.72
C SER A 80 2.68 -13.98 1.73
N ILE A 81 3.45 -15.05 1.55
CA ILE A 81 4.91 -15.01 1.40
C ILE A 81 5.30 -14.51 0.00
N ASN A 82 4.49 -14.78 -1.01
CA ASN A 82 4.77 -14.51 -2.43
C ASN A 82 3.85 -13.44 -3.05
N GLN A 83 3.15 -12.64 -2.24
CA GLN A 83 2.22 -11.60 -2.75
C GLN A 83 2.90 -10.50 -3.58
N SER A 84 4.22 -10.40 -3.49
CA SER A 84 5.03 -9.53 -4.34
C SER A 84 5.53 -10.20 -5.62
N SER A 85 5.27 -11.51 -5.82
CA SER A 85 5.65 -12.21 -7.04
C SER A 85 4.59 -12.06 -8.13
N GLY A 86 5.04 -11.83 -9.34
CA GLY A 86 4.16 -11.74 -10.52
C GLY A 86 3.64 -13.07 -11.04
N GLN A 87 3.69 -14.14 -10.26
CA GLN A 87 3.26 -15.48 -10.66
C GLN A 87 1.74 -15.55 -10.87
N ASN A 88 1.33 -16.37 -11.83
CA ASN A 88 -0.06 -16.74 -12.02
C ASN A 88 -0.50 -17.79 -10.97
N PRO A 89 -1.73 -17.73 -10.46
CA PRO A 89 -2.78 -16.79 -10.83
C PRO A 89 -2.52 -15.38 -10.29
N ARG A 90 -3.01 -14.36 -11.02
CA ARG A 90 -2.89 -12.94 -10.69
C ARG A 90 -4.25 -12.36 -10.31
N MET A 91 -4.32 -11.71 -9.16
CA MET A 91 -5.42 -10.84 -8.76
C MET A 91 -4.84 -9.70 -7.93
N LEU A 92 -4.83 -8.50 -8.48
CA LEU A 92 -4.26 -7.34 -7.80
C LEU A 92 -5.23 -6.74 -6.80
N LYS A 93 -4.75 -6.54 -5.59
CA LYS A 93 -5.38 -5.69 -4.57
C LYS A 93 -4.56 -4.41 -4.49
N ILE A 94 -5.21 -3.29 -4.77
CA ILE A 94 -4.57 -1.98 -4.87
C ILE A 94 -5.14 -1.08 -3.79
N LYS A 95 -4.28 -0.43 -3.04
CA LYS A 95 -4.67 0.59 -2.06
C LYS A 95 -4.58 1.95 -2.70
N PHE A 96 -5.68 2.67 -2.71
CA PHE A 96 -5.80 4.03 -3.21
C PHE A 96 -6.00 5.03 -2.06
N THR A 97 -5.64 6.28 -2.32
CA THR A 97 -5.94 7.41 -1.43
C THR A 97 -6.31 8.64 -2.23
N ASP A 98 -7.20 9.46 -1.70
CA ASP A 98 -7.54 10.80 -2.18
C ASP A 98 -6.73 11.90 -1.46
N GLY A 99 -5.82 11.49 -0.55
CA GLY A 99 -5.02 12.37 0.29
C GLY A 99 -5.48 12.37 1.75
N VAL A 100 -6.76 12.20 2.02
CA VAL A 100 -7.38 12.17 3.36
C VAL A 100 -7.82 10.75 3.72
N SER A 101 -8.59 10.13 2.84
CA SER A 101 -9.15 8.79 3.02
C SER A 101 -8.42 7.76 2.16
N SER A 102 -8.65 6.48 2.46
CA SER A 102 -8.11 5.41 1.62
C SER A 102 -9.13 4.31 1.40
N ILE A 103 -9.08 3.69 0.23
CA ILE A 103 -9.94 2.58 -0.17
C ILE A 103 -9.13 1.51 -0.89
N TYR A 104 -9.58 0.27 -0.82
CA TYR A 104 -9.00 -0.82 -1.59
C TYR A 104 -9.80 -1.08 -2.86
N GLY A 105 -9.09 -1.33 -3.95
CA GLY A 105 -9.66 -1.86 -5.18
C GLY A 105 -9.15 -3.27 -5.45
N ILE A 106 -10.00 -4.10 -6.05
CA ILE A 106 -9.65 -5.45 -6.48
C ILE A 106 -9.76 -5.52 -7.99
N GLU A 107 -8.75 -6.10 -8.64
CA GLU A 107 -8.76 -6.42 -10.06
C GLU A 107 -9.87 -7.44 -10.34
N TYR A 108 -11.00 -6.95 -10.86
CA TYR A 108 -12.12 -7.79 -11.26
C TYR A 108 -11.93 -8.35 -12.67
N GLU A 109 -11.39 -7.52 -13.56
CA GLU A 109 -10.94 -7.90 -14.89
C GLU A 109 -9.46 -7.55 -15.05
N PRO A 110 -8.66 -8.30 -15.85
CA PRO A 110 -7.23 -8.08 -15.98
C PRO A 110 -6.89 -6.65 -16.40
N LEU A 111 -6.10 -5.96 -15.57
CA LEU A 111 -5.65 -4.59 -15.80
C LEU A 111 -4.24 -4.59 -16.40
N GLN A 112 -4.12 -4.30 -17.70
CA GLN A 112 -2.81 -4.27 -18.38
C GLN A 112 -1.94 -3.09 -17.94
N GLN A 113 -2.57 -1.98 -17.53
CA GLN A 113 -1.88 -0.73 -17.16
C GLN A 113 -1.31 -0.73 -15.74
N LEU A 114 -1.71 -1.68 -14.90
CA LEU A 114 -1.27 -1.81 -13.51
C LEU A 114 -0.62 -3.16 -13.28
N SER A 115 0.44 -3.16 -12.49
CA SER A 115 1.20 -4.36 -12.13
C SER A 115 1.75 -4.24 -10.69
N LEU A 116 2.35 -5.30 -10.20
CA LEU A 116 3.07 -5.28 -8.92
C LEU A 116 4.23 -4.28 -8.91
N ASN A 117 4.76 -3.95 -10.10
CA ASN A 117 5.84 -2.98 -10.28
C ASN A 117 5.32 -1.55 -10.43
N THR A 118 4.01 -1.33 -10.30
CA THR A 118 3.46 0.03 -10.30
C THR A 118 3.95 0.76 -9.05
N ALA A 119 4.69 1.84 -9.28
CA ALA A 119 5.27 2.63 -8.19
C ALA A 119 4.19 3.30 -7.34
N PRO A 120 4.35 3.32 -6.00
CA PRO A 120 3.50 4.14 -5.16
C PRO A 120 3.69 5.62 -5.53
N GLY A 121 2.60 6.38 -5.45
CA GLY A 121 2.57 7.76 -5.94
C GLY A 121 1.94 7.90 -7.33
N THR A 122 1.82 6.81 -8.11
CA THR A 122 1.14 6.81 -9.42
C THR A 122 -0.32 7.26 -9.27
N LYS A 123 -0.76 8.20 -10.11
CA LYS A 123 -2.13 8.71 -10.14
C LYS A 123 -2.97 7.91 -11.13
N VAL A 124 -4.20 7.65 -10.71
CA VAL A 124 -5.21 6.99 -11.53
C VAL A 124 -6.51 7.79 -11.48
N LEU A 125 -7.21 7.81 -12.59
CA LEU A 125 -8.54 8.37 -12.69
C LEU A 125 -9.54 7.23 -12.76
N LEU A 126 -10.43 7.15 -11.78
CA LEU A 126 -11.55 6.23 -11.78
C LEU A 126 -12.80 6.94 -12.28
N THR A 127 -13.59 6.27 -13.10
CA THR A 127 -14.85 6.77 -13.63
C THR A 127 -15.96 5.78 -13.31
N ASN A 128 -16.92 6.20 -12.49
CA ASN A 128 -18.07 5.41 -12.06
C ASN A 128 -17.70 3.98 -11.61
N PRO A 129 -16.72 3.81 -10.69
CA PRO A 129 -16.34 2.49 -10.23
C PRO A 129 -17.44 1.83 -9.40
N GLU A 130 -17.62 0.53 -9.56
CA GLU A 130 -18.51 -0.27 -8.73
C GLU A 130 -17.90 -0.50 -7.35
N LEU A 131 -18.75 -0.45 -6.31
CA LEU A 131 -18.38 -0.72 -4.93
C LEU A 131 -19.06 -2.03 -4.47
N PHE A 132 -18.26 -2.94 -3.94
CA PHE A 132 -18.76 -4.19 -3.39
C PHE A 132 -18.05 -4.50 -2.06
N ASN A 133 -18.80 -4.63 -0.98
CA ASN A 133 -18.28 -4.91 0.36
C ASN A 133 -17.11 -4.02 0.78
N GLY A 134 -17.14 -2.73 0.44
CA GLY A 134 -16.07 -1.77 0.76
C GLY A 134 -14.84 -1.83 -0.15
N TYR A 135 -14.90 -2.62 -1.22
CA TYR A 135 -13.86 -2.70 -2.24
C TYR A 135 -14.35 -2.13 -3.57
N LEU A 136 -13.48 -1.42 -4.28
CA LEU A 136 -13.74 -1.01 -5.65
C LEU A 136 -13.48 -2.19 -6.59
N LEU A 137 -14.43 -2.51 -7.45
CA LEU A 137 -14.24 -3.48 -8.52
C LEU A 137 -13.59 -2.80 -9.72
N LEU A 138 -12.34 -3.16 -10.01
CA LEU A 138 -11.55 -2.52 -11.04
C LEU A 138 -11.69 -3.27 -12.36
N ARG A 139 -12.16 -2.55 -13.37
CA ARG A 139 -12.23 -2.99 -14.77
C ARG A 139 -11.46 -2.03 -15.65
N PRO A 140 -10.94 -2.48 -16.81
CA PRO A 140 -10.24 -1.60 -17.77
C PRO A 140 -11.08 -0.39 -18.20
N SER A 141 -12.41 -0.54 -18.24
CA SER A 141 -13.34 0.52 -18.62
C SER A 141 -13.50 1.63 -17.58
N CYS A 142 -13.28 1.34 -16.29
CA CYS A 142 -13.49 2.29 -15.20
C CYS A 142 -12.18 2.95 -14.72
N ILE A 143 -11.01 2.47 -15.12
CA ILE A 143 -9.71 2.97 -14.64
C ILE A 143 -8.85 3.47 -15.79
N LYS A 144 -8.26 4.65 -15.60
CA LYS A 144 -7.24 5.22 -16.48
C LYS A 144 -6.02 5.59 -15.65
N VAL A 145 -4.88 5.00 -15.97
CA VAL A 145 -3.61 5.36 -15.33
C VAL A 145 -3.08 6.64 -15.96
N LEU A 146 -2.87 7.66 -15.13
CA LEU A 146 -2.31 8.95 -15.54
C LEU A 146 -0.80 9.00 -15.37
N GLY A 147 -0.24 8.12 -14.55
CA GLY A 147 1.18 8.10 -14.23
C GLY A 147 1.53 9.05 -13.07
N GLY A 148 2.70 9.66 -13.18
CA GLY A 148 3.29 10.51 -12.13
C GLY A 148 4.10 9.70 -11.12
N VAL A 149 5.10 10.35 -10.55
CA VAL A 149 6.00 9.78 -9.56
C VAL A 149 6.16 10.76 -8.40
N VAL A 150 5.92 10.29 -7.19
CA VAL A 150 6.24 11.03 -5.97
C VAL A 150 7.62 10.57 -5.51
N PRO A 151 8.68 11.41 -5.61
CA PRO A 151 10.06 10.99 -5.40
C PRO A 151 10.27 10.29 -4.06
N GLU A 152 9.79 10.87 -2.98
CA GLU A 152 9.93 10.32 -1.62
C GLU A 152 9.32 8.91 -1.48
N MET A 153 8.12 8.71 -2.04
CA MET A 153 7.45 7.41 -2.00
C MET A 153 8.15 6.38 -2.89
N TYR A 154 8.66 6.82 -4.02
CA TYR A 154 9.37 5.97 -4.97
C TYR A 154 10.71 5.49 -4.39
N GLU A 155 11.48 6.38 -3.79
CA GLU A 155 12.77 6.05 -3.15
C GLU A 155 12.59 5.06 -2.00
N LEU A 156 11.62 5.31 -1.12
CA LEU A 156 11.29 4.39 -0.04
C LEU A 156 10.85 3.01 -0.55
N TRP A 157 10.01 2.98 -1.58
CA TRP A 157 9.56 1.73 -2.18
C TRP A 157 10.70 0.95 -2.82
N LYS A 158 11.57 1.65 -3.56
CA LYS A 158 12.76 1.05 -4.18
C LYS A 158 13.76 0.53 -3.14
N ALA A 159 13.98 1.28 -2.07
CA ALA A 159 14.82 0.84 -0.97
C ALA A 159 14.26 -0.43 -0.30
N GLN A 160 12.94 -0.49 -0.08
CA GLN A 160 12.27 -1.68 0.47
C GLN A 160 12.36 -2.89 -0.46
N GLU A 161 12.33 -2.68 -1.77
CA GLU A 161 12.48 -3.74 -2.76
C GLU A 161 13.90 -4.30 -2.75
N VAL A 162 14.93 -3.43 -2.75
CA VAL A 162 16.34 -3.81 -2.69
C VAL A 162 16.68 -4.53 -1.38
N MET A 163 16.16 -4.06 -0.26
CA MET A 163 16.42 -4.67 1.05
C MET A 163 15.62 -5.97 1.29
N GLY A 164 14.75 -6.38 0.37
CA GLY A 164 13.91 -7.57 0.53
C GLY A 164 12.97 -7.49 1.75
N MET A 165 12.70 -6.30 2.26
CA MET A 165 11.91 -6.08 3.47
C MET A 165 10.45 -6.53 3.35
N LYS A 166 9.93 -6.68 2.12
CA LYS A 166 8.58 -7.21 1.89
C LYS A 166 8.35 -8.59 2.53
N ASN A 167 9.43 -9.35 2.76
CA ASN A 167 9.37 -10.71 3.32
C ASN A 167 9.95 -10.82 4.75
N ARG A 168 10.57 -9.78 5.30
CA ARG A 168 11.28 -9.87 6.59
C ARG A 168 10.38 -9.94 7.82
N PHE A 169 9.20 -9.33 7.79
CA PHE A 169 8.31 -9.35 8.96
C PHE A 169 7.81 -10.74 9.36
N ARG A 170 7.95 -11.76 8.50
CA ARG A 170 7.57 -13.13 8.82
C ARG A 170 8.73 -14.04 9.21
N ALA A 171 9.97 -13.70 8.85
CA ALA A 171 11.13 -14.49 9.25
C ALA A 171 11.42 -14.36 10.76
N THR A 172 11.12 -13.21 11.36
CA THR A 172 11.36 -12.94 12.78
C THR A 172 10.42 -13.72 13.71
N ILE A 173 9.22 -14.09 13.22
CA ILE A 173 8.27 -14.89 14.02
C ILE A 173 8.64 -16.38 14.03
N ARG A 174 9.50 -16.85 13.12
CA ARG A 174 9.92 -18.25 13.06
C ARG A 174 11.00 -18.64 14.07
N ASN A 175 11.63 -17.68 14.73
CA ASN A 175 12.66 -17.94 15.74
C ASN A 175 12.13 -17.98 17.18
N VAL A 176 10.83 -17.87 17.37
CA VAL A 176 10.25 -18.29 18.63
C VAL A 176 10.12 -19.79 18.55
N GLU A 177 10.92 -20.52 19.32
CA GLU A 177 10.81 -21.95 19.53
C GLU A 177 9.49 -22.32 20.23
N SER A 178 8.38 -21.89 19.66
CA SER A 178 7.07 -22.43 20.02
C SER A 178 6.85 -23.67 19.15
N HIS A 179 7.31 -24.80 19.63
CA HIS A 179 6.81 -26.05 19.11
C HIS A 179 5.28 -26.01 19.28
N PRO A 180 4.50 -26.32 18.23
CA PRO A 180 3.06 -26.41 18.40
C PRO A 180 2.78 -27.38 19.55
N PRO A 181 1.81 -27.08 20.42
CA PRO A 181 1.48 -27.99 21.51
C PRO A 181 1.24 -29.38 20.95
N LYS A 182 1.78 -30.40 21.65
CA LYS A 182 1.59 -31.78 21.21
C LYS A 182 0.11 -32.07 21.05
N PHE A 183 -0.27 -32.59 19.90
CA PHE A 183 -1.64 -33.03 19.67
C PHE A 183 -1.99 -34.10 20.70
N ILE A 184 -3.03 -33.86 21.50
CA ILE A 184 -3.58 -34.82 22.45
C ILE A 184 -4.80 -35.42 21.80
N SER A 185 -4.86 -36.75 21.70
CA SER A 185 -6.02 -37.45 21.15
C SER A 185 -7.25 -37.17 22.03
N PHE A 186 -8.45 -37.21 21.44
CA PHE A 186 -9.68 -36.97 22.20
C PHE A 186 -9.86 -37.94 23.38
N GLU A 187 -9.44 -39.20 23.20
CA GLU A 187 -9.50 -40.19 24.26
C GLU A 187 -8.57 -39.86 25.44
N GLU A 188 -7.39 -39.35 25.12
CA GLU A 188 -6.40 -38.96 26.13
C GLU A 188 -6.84 -37.68 26.85
N PHE A 189 -7.44 -36.74 26.14
CA PHE A 189 -8.06 -35.55 26.71
C PHE A 189 -9.18 -35.90 27.69
N VAL A 190 -10.06 -36.84 27.34
CA VAL A 190 -11.15 -37.31 28.22
C VAL A 190 -10.59 -38.00 29.47
N LYS A 191 -9.52 -38.77 29.36
CA LYS A 191 -8.82 -39.39 30.51
C LYS A 191 -8.20 -38.35 31.43
N LEU A 192 -7.56 -37.32 30.89
CA LEU A 192 -7.00 -36.21 31.66
C LEU A 192 -8.07 -35.41 32.38
N LYS A 193 -9.18 -35.12 31.71
CA LYS A 193 -10.33 -34.43 32.30
C LYS A 193 -10.96 -35.21 33.46
N LYS A 194 -11.10 -36.53 33.33
CA LYS A 194 -11.60 -37.42 34.40
C LYS A 194 -10.66 -37.46 35.62
N ARG A 195 -9.37 -37.19 35.43
CA ARG A 195 -8.34 -37.15 36.51
C ARG A 195 -8.24 -35.74 37.13
N GLY A 196 -9.07 -34.76 36.75
CA GLY A 196 -9.05 -33.41 37.28
C GLY A 196 -7.82 -32.59 36.86
N ILE A 197 -7.03 -33.10 35.89
CA ILE A 197 -5.88 -32.37 35.35
C ILE A 197 -6.40 -31.53 34.18
N ALA A 198 -6.66 -30.25 34.43
CA ALA A 198 -6.92 -29.32 33.34
C ALA A 198 -5.70 -29.26 32.42
N PRO A 199 -5.87 -29.40 31.08
CA PRO A 199 -4.77 -29.15 30.17
C PRO A 199 -4.30 -27.71 30.46
N LYS A 200 -3.03 -27.54 30.80
CA LYS A 200 -2.43 -26.22 31.00
C LYS A 200 -2.61 -25.45 29.71
N THR A 201 -3.63 -24.63 29.64
CA THR A 201 -3.71 -23.54 28.67
C THR A 201 -2.56 -22.63 29.05
N ILE A 202 -1.52 -22.60 28.23
CA ILE A 202 -0.37 -21.73 28.43
C ILE A 202 -0.87 -20.31 28.20
N GLN A 203 -1.39 -19.68 29.25
CA GLN A 203 -1.43 -18.25 29.41
C GLN A 203 -0.13 -17.85 30.11
N GLU A 204 0.99 -18.07 29.46
CA GLU A 204 2.19 -17.30 29.76
C GLU A 204 2.11 -16.05 28.88
N GLU A 205 1.75 -14.93 29.53
CA GLU A 205 2.07 -13.62 29.01
C GLU A 205 3.55 -13.62 28.64
N PRO A 206 3.94 -13.18 27.42
CA PRO A 206 5.34 -13.10 27.06
C PRO A 206 6.00 -12.09 28.01
N LYS A 207 6.82 -12.59 28.94
CA LYS A 207 7.71 -11.73 29.71
C LYS A 207 8.55 -10.93 28.69
N PRO A 208 8.66 -9.62 28.84
CA PRO A 208 9.48 -8.82 27.94
C PRO A 208 10.93 -9.34 28.04
N VAL A 209 11.39 -9.94 26.99
CA VAL A 209 12.79 -10.32 26.83
C VAL A 209 13.57 -9.02 26.75
N PRO A 210 14.58 -8.77 27.61
CA PRO A 210 15.41 -7.60 27.52
C PRO A 210 16.08 -7.61 26.13
N VAL A 211 15.77 -6.61 25.33
CA VAL A 211 16.46 -6.37 24.05
C VAL A 211 17.89 -6.01 24.39
N GLN A 212 18.78 -7.00 24.35
CA GLN A 212 20.20 -6.72 24.32
C GLN A 212 20.45 -6.06 22.97
N SER A 213 20.55 -4.75 22.99
CA SER A 213 21.07 -3.96 21.90
C SER A 213 22.54 -4.30 21.72
N GLU A 214 22.85 -5.33 20.97
CA GLU A 214 24.15 -5.45 20.35
C GLU A 214 24.25 -4.37 19.26
N THR A 215 24.51 -3.16 19.69
CA THR A 215 25.19 -2.17 18.85
C THR A 215 26.59 -2.70 18.62
N LYS A 216 26.77 -3.56 17.62
CA LYS A 216 28.08 -3.74 16.99
C LYS A 216 28.43 -2.36 16.41
N LYS A 217 29.38 -1.72 17.05
CA LYS A 217 30.05 -0.53 16.54
C LYS A 217 30.54 -0.85 15.13
N ILE A 218 30.04 -0.07 14.17
CA ILE A 218 30.60 0.02 12.83
C ILE A 218 31.82 0.96 12.93
N GLU A 219 32.83 0.52 13.63
CA GLU A 219 34.17 1.10 13.68
C GLU A 219 35.09 -0.07 13.36
N ASP A 220 35.45 -0.19 12.13
CA ASP A 220 36.52 -0.97 11.51
C ASP A 220 36.06 -1.56 10.16
N LEU A 221 35.49 -0.73 9.31
CA LEU A 221 35.54 -0.96 7.86
C LEU A 221 36.81 -0.26 7.35
N ASP A 222 37.84 -1.06 7.16
CA ASP A 222 39.11 -0.63 6.65
C ASP A 222 38.93 0.04 5.29
N LEU A 223 39.07 1.40 5.28
CA LEU A 223 38.97 2.23 4.07
C LEU A 223 40.01 1.87 3.02
N LYS A 224 41.01 1.03 3.36
CA LYS A 224 42.07 0.58 2.46
C LYS A 224 41.63 -0.47 1.42
N GLU A 225 40.53 -1.16 1.65
CA GLU A 225 40.06 -2.15 0.69
C GLU A 225 39.23 -1.57 -0.47
N ILE A 226 38.76 -0.33 -0.32
CA ILE A 226 37.97 0.37 -1.35
C ILE A 226 38.84 1.06 -2.40
N GLU A 227 40.07 1.46 -2.05
CA GLU A 227 41.00 2.12 -2.99
C GLU A 227 41.72 1.10 -3.92
N GLY A 228 41.78 -0.17 -3.58
CA GLY A 228 42.45 -1.22 -4.37
C GLY A 228 41.71 -1.66 -5.64
N ARG A 229 40.45 -1.27 -5.85
CA ARG A 229 39.62 -1.68 -7.01
C ARG A 229 39.44 -0.59 -8.07
N ARG A 230 40.22 0.49 -8.03
CA ARG A 230 40.23 1.56 -9.02
C ARG A 230 41.62 1.69 -9.72
N LYS A 231 42.16 0.55 -10.12
CA LYS A 231 43.26 0.53 -11.11
C LYS A 231 42.98 -0.53 -12.15
#